data_1a7f1e3c0169ce2f6890ff74e9601983
#
_entry.id   1a7f1e3c0169ce2f6890ff74e9601983
#
_cell.length_a   1.000
_cell.length_b   1.000
_cell.length_c   1.000
_cell.angle_alpha   90.00
_cell.angle_beta   90.00
_cell.angle_gamma   90.00
#
_symmetry.space_group_name_H-M   'P 1'
#
loop_
_entity.id
_entity.type
_entity.pdbx_description
1 polymer ?
#
loop_
_entity_poly.entity_id
_entity_poly.type
_entity_poly.pdbx_seq_one_letter_code
_entity_poly.pdbx_strand_id
1 'polypeptide(L)'
;RLQAPSPGSAAVRPVHWTRDTIESSLQDIYARTNGDEASGRAVQLSSGDMAPAMHTLPSMNVAINTLQAGGDQRPHRHNGVAITLAVKGEGVHSMIEDQRVDWLDGAAQITPATELHSHHNRGGERMYSLVVQDEGLHFYTRTPGFSWT
;
A
#
# COMPACT_ATOMS: atom_id res chain seq x y z
N ARG A 1 -15.45 -31.70 -2.86
CA ARG A 1 -15.98 -31.09 -4.09
C ARG A 1 -16.05 -29.59 -3.85
N LEU A 2 -15.46 -28.79 -4.73
CA LEU A 2 -15.67 -27.35 -4.73
C LEU A 2 -17.12 -27.08 -5.12
N GLN A 3 -17.82 -26.29 -4.36
CA GLN A 3 -19.16 -25.84 -4.66
C GLN A 3 -19.10 -24.79 -5.76
N ALA A 4 -19.96 -24.86 -6.77
CA ALA A 4 -20.05 -23.83 -7.78
C ALA A 4 -20.47 -22.49 -7.13
N PRO A 5 -19.86 -21.35 -7.51
CA PRO A 5 -20.27 -20.06 -6.98
C PRO A 5 -21.71 -19.74 -7.38
N SER A 6 -22.47 -19.18 -6.46
CA SER A 6 -23.84 -18.74 -6.71
C SER A 6 -23.83 -17.32 -7.31
N PRO A 7 -24.67 -17.03 -8.32
CA PRO A 7 -24.84 -15.67 -8.82
C PRO A 7 -25.23 -14.71 -7.69
N GLY A 8 -24.61 -13.52 -7.64
CA GLY A 8 -24.88 -12.49 -6.61
C GLY A 8 -24.27 -12.75 -5.24
N SER A 9 -23.44 -13.80 -5.09
CA SER A 9 -22.74 -14.10 -3.81
C SER A 9 -21.41 -13.35 -3.62
N ALA A 10 -21.05 -12.45 -4.55
CA ALA A 10 -19.81 -11.68 -4.44
C ALA A 10 -19.84 -10.75 -3.22
N ALA A 11 -18.77 -10.78 -2.42
CA ALA A 11 -18.62 -9.93 -1.25
C ALA A 11 -18.40 -8.45 -1.61
N VAL A 12 -17.94 -8.19 -2.83
CA VAL A 12 -17.60 -6.86 -3.33
C VAL A 12 -18.09 -6.72 -4.76
N ARG A 13 -18.74 -5.61 -5.07
CA ARG A 13 -19.13 -5.26 -6.45
C ARG A 13 -17.93 -4.82 -7.26
N PRO A 14 -17.98 -4.91 -8.61
CA PRO A 14 -16.93 -4.36 -9.47
C PRO A 14 -16.75 -2.85 -9.21
N VAL A 15 -15.50 -2.43 -9.02
CA VAL A 15 -15.12 -1.03 -8.84
C VAL A 15 -13.99 -0.71 -9.81
N HIS A 16 -14.00 0.50 -10.36
CA HIS A 16 -12.93 1.02 -11.21
C HIS A 16 -12.44 2.36 -10.64
N TRP A 17 -11.21 2.37 -10.16
CA TRP A 17 -10.52 3.60 -9.77
C TRP A 17 -9.73 4.11 -10.98
N THR A 18 -10.21 5.19 -11.58
CA THR A 18 -9.51 5.80 -12.73
C THR A 18 -8.20 6.45 -12.26
N ARG A 19 -7.26 6.63 -13.20
CA ARG A 19 -6.03 7.38 -12.93
C ARG A 19 -6.34 8.77 -12.34
N ASP A 20 -7.29 9.49 -12.92
CA ASP A 20 -7.64 10.84 -12.47
C ASP A 20 -8.18 10.84 -11.03
N THR A 21 -8.98 9.84 -10.67
CA THR A 21 -9.47 9.66 -9.29
C THR A 21 -8.31 9.43 -8.31
N ILE A 22 -7.38 8.57 -8.66
CA ILE A 22 -6.19 8.27 -7.84
C ILE A 22 -5.32 9.52 -7.68
N GLU A 23 -4.98 10.19 -8.77
CA GLU A 23 -4.14 11.40 -8.75
C GLU A 23 -4.80 12.55 -7.97
N SER A 24 -6.10 12.78 -8.14
CA SER A 24 -6.83 13.77 -7.36
C SER A 24 -6.77 13.46 -5.86
N SER A 25 -6.97 12.20 -5.48
CA SER A 25 -6.89 11.76 -4.07
C SER A 25 -5.49 11.95 -3.48
N LEU A 26 -4.44 11.66 -4.26
CA LEU A 26 -3.06 11.89 -3.86
C LEU A 26 -2.76 13.38 -3.69
N GLN A 27 -3.22 14.23 -4.59
CA GLN A 27 -3.09 15.69 -4.48
C GLN A 27 -3.76 16.22 -3.22
N ASP A 28 -4.97 15.76 -2.91
CA ASP A 28 -5.69 16.12 -1.69
C ASP A 28 -4.92 15.73 -0.42
N ILE A 29 -4.29 14.53 -0.40
CA ILE A 29 -3.46 14.09 0.71
C ILE A 29 -2.26 15.02 0.87
N TYR A 30 -1.56 15.35 -0.20
CA TYR A 30 -0.41 16.27 -0.15
C TYR A 30 -0.80 17.68 0.31
N ALA A 31 -1.98 18.16 -0.10
CA ALA A 31 -2.47 19.48 0.29
C ALA A 31 -2.85 19.58 1.77
N ARG A 32 -3.32 18.48 2.37
CA ARG A 32 -3.80 18.46 3.77
C ARG A 32 -2.70 18.20 4.79
N THR A 33 -1.60 17.59 4.40
CA THR A 33 -0.52 17.23 5.30
C THR A 33 0.54 18.32 5.30
N ASN A 34 0.49 19.18 6.31
CA ASN A 34 1.44 20.28 6.53
C ASN A 34 2.85 19.74 6.84
N GLY A 35 3.56 19.29 5.79
CA GLY A 35 4.99 19.02 5.92
C GLY A 35 5.39 17.85 6.83
N ASP A 36 4.47 16.99 7.26
CA ASP A 36 4.84 15.74 7.93
C ASP A 36 5.40 14.77 6.88
N GLU A 37 6.68 14.90 6.62
CA GLU A 37 7.45 14.10 5.65
C GLU A 37 7.71 12.68 6.17
N ALA A 38 7.39 12.39 7.42
CA ALA A 38 7.75 11.16 8.10
C ALA A 38 6.99 9.93 7.61
N SER A 39 5.89 10.12 6.90
CA SER A 39 5.10 9.02 6.36
C SER A 39 4.89 9.17 4.86
N GLY A 40 5.07 8.10 4.11
CA GLY A 40 4.66 8.04 2.71
C GLY A 40 3.18 8.41 2.55
N ARG A 41 2.77 8.75 1.35
CA ARG A 41 1.38 9.07 1.02
C ARG A 41 0.76 7.88 0.30
N ALA A 42 -0.40 7.48 0.76
CA ALA A 42 -1.11 6.33 0.22
C ALA A 42 -2.58 6.63 -0.02
N VAL A 43 -3.08 6.19 -1.15
CA VAL A 43 -4.52 6.10 -1.43
C VAL A 43 -4.93 4.64 -1.30
N GLN A 44 -5.77 4.36 -0.31
CA GLN A 44 -6.37 3.05 -0.17
C GLN A 44 -7.45 2.87 -1.26
N LEU A 45 -7.34 1.80 -2.04
CA LEU A 45 -8.34 1.43 -3.04
C LEU A 45 -9.47 0.67 -2.34
N SER A 46 -10.18 1.38 -1.48
CA SER A 46 -11.23 0.79 -0.65
C SER A 46 -12.55 0.65 -1.40
N SER A 47 -13.31 -0.40 -1.06
CA SER A 47 -14.66 -0.61 -1.54
C SER A 47 -15.67 -0.19 -0.47
N GLY A 48 -16.72 0.53 -0.87
CA GLY A 48 -17.83 0.87 0.02
C GLY A 48 -18.55 -0.36 0.58
N ASP A 49 -18.48 -1.49 -0.12
CA ASP A 49 -19.04 -2.77 0.35
C ASP A 49 -18.26 -3.35 1.54
N MET A 50 -17.03 -2.85 1.77
CA MET A 50 -16.16 -3.29 2.87
C MET A 50 -16.16 -2.30 4.05
N ALA A 51 -17.11 -1.37 4.13
CA ALA A 51 -17.24 -0.51 5.30
C ALA A 51 -17.60 -1.34 6.56
N PRO A 52 -17.12 -0.97 7.75
CA PRO A 52 -16.31 0.22 8.07
C PRO A 52 -14.79 0.01 7.91
N ALA A 53 -14.32 -1.20 7.62
CA ALA A 53 -12.88 -1.52 7.56
C ALA A 53 -12.15 -0.82 6.42
N MET A 54 -12.88 -0.39 5.39
CA MET A 54 -12.36 0.33 4.23
C MET A 54 -11.27 -0.45 3.45
N HIS A 55 -11.32 -1.77 3.50
CA HIS A 55 -10.46 -2.63 2.70
C HIS A 55 -10.92 -2.72 1.25
N THR A 56 -10.04 -3.21 0.38
CA THR A 56 -10.38 -3.48 -1.02
C THR A 56 -11.26 -4.74 -1.13
N LEU A 57 -10.84 -5.79 -0.46
CA LEU A 57 -11.49 -7.11 -0.40
C LEU A 57 -11.54 -7.60 1.06
N PRO A 58 -12.35 -8.63 1.38
CA PRO A 58 -12.46 -9.13 2.75
C PRO A 58 -11.12 -9.50 3.41
N SER A 59 -10.19 -10.08 2.65
CA SER A 59 -8.89 -10.53 3.18
C SER A 59 -7.70 -9.66 2.78
N MET A 60 -7.90 -8.72 1.85
CA MET A 60 -6.80 -7.96 1.26
C MET A 60 -7.10 -6.48 1.22
N ASN A 61 -6.02 -5.72 1.35
CA ASN A 61 -5.99 -4.29 1.12
C ASN A 61 -5.06 -3.97 -0.04
N VAL A 62 -5.45 -3.02 -0.87
CA VAL A 62 -4.65 -2.55 -2.01
C VAL A 62 -4.53 -1.03 -1.92
N ALA A 63 -3.32 -0.53 -2.07
CA ALA A 63 -3.03 0.89 -2.02
C ALA A 63 -2.10 1.32 -3.16
N ILE A 64 -2.23 2.57 -3.58
CA ILE A 64 -1.20 3.27 -4.34
C ILE A 64 -0.41 4.12 -3.37
N ASN A 65 0.87 3.81 -3.22
CA ASN A 65 1.80 4.57 -2.40
C ASN A 65 2.66 5.47 -3.26
N THR A 66 3.08 6.59 -2.69
CA THR A 66 3.94 7.57 -3.37
C THR A 66 4.87 8.27 -2.39
N LEU A 67 6.06 8.59 -2.88
CA LEU A 67 7.02 9.49 -2.23
C LEU A 67 7.53 10.51 -3.26
N GLN A 68 7.64 11.75 -2.86
CA GLN A 68 8.28 12.77 -3.69
C GLN A 68 9.77 12.52 -3.84
N ALA A 69 10.40 13.14 -4.84
CA ALA A 69 11.84 13.16 -4.98
C ALA A 69 12.51 13.66 -3.69
N GLY A 70 13.51 12.94 -3.20
CA GLY A 70 14.19 13.21 -1.92
C GLY A 70 13.41 12.78 -0.67
N GLY A 71 12.19 12.27 -0.81
CA GLY A 71 11.34 11.88 0.33
C GLY A 71 11.72 10.55 0.95
N ASP A 72 11.42 10.43 2.24
CA ASP A 72 11.58 9.23 3.04
C ASP A 72 10.24 8.80 3.64
N GLN A 73 10.00 7.50 3.68
CA GLN A 73 8.99 6.92 4.54
C GLN A 73 9.67 6.44 5.82
N ARG A 74 9.16 6.89 6.96
CA ARG A 74 9.67 6.52 8.28
C ARG A 74 9.66 5.00 8.47
N PRO A 75 10.70 4.44 9.15
CA PRO A 75 10.72 3.02 9.49
C PRO A 75 9.49 2.60 10.31
N HIS A 76 8.91 1.48 9.93
CA HIS A 76 7.71 0.94 10.57
C HIS A 76 7.62 -0.57 10.43
N ARG A 77 6.72 -1.17 11.22
CA ARG A 77 6.37 -2.59 11.16
C ARG A 77 4.86 -2.74 11.12
N HIS A 78 4.39 -3.80 10.47
CA HIS A 78 2.99 -4.21 10.50
C HIS A 78 2.85 -5.73 10.45
N ASN A 79 1.70 -6.22 10.92
CA ASN A 79 1.46 -7.67 10.98
C ASN A 79 1.18 -8.27 9.59
N GLY A 80 0.65 -7.50 8.66
CA GLY A 80 0.40 -7.96 7.30
C GLY A 80 1.68 -8.16 6.50
N VAL A 81 1.70 -9.13 5.61
CA VAL A 81 2.68 -9.21 4.53
C VAL A 81 2.35 -8.18 3.47
N ALA A 82 3.36 -7.49 2.93
CA ALA A 82 3.17 -6.60 1.79
C ALA A 82 3.86 -7.15 0.53
N ILE A 83 3.12 -7.13 -0.58
CA ILE A 83 3.69 -7.30 -1.92
C ILE A 83 3.64 -5.92 -2.57
N THR A 84 4.80 -5.40 -2.94
CA THR A 84 4.95 -4.08 -3.54
C THR A 84 5.42 -4.20 -4.98
N LEU A 85 4.62 -3.72 -5.92
CA LEU A 85 5.01 -3.56 -7.32
C LEU A 85 5.49 -2.12 -7.53
N ALA A 86 6.73 -1.95 -7.95
CA ALA A 86 7.29 -0.66 -8.37
C ALA A 86 6.68 -0.27 -9.72
N VAL A 87 5.78 0.72 -9.73
CA VAL A 87 5.19 1.27 -10.96
C VAL A 87 6.12 2.32 -11.56
N LYS A 88 6.74 3.14 -10.71
CA LYS A 88 7.75 4.13 -11.05
C LYS A 88 8.71 4.25 -9.86
N GLY A 89 9.92 3.72 -10.02
CA GLY A 89 10.84 3.53 -8.90
C GLY A 89 12.29 3.82 -9.21
N GLU A 90 12.62 4.57 -10.28
CA GLU A 90 14.00 4.92 -10.58
C GLU A 90 14.63 5.71 -9.41
N GLY A 91 15.77 5.23 -8.91
CA GLY A 91 16.47 5.83 -7.76
C GLY A 91 15.79 5.58 -6.41
N VAL A 92 14.77 4.73 -6.35
CA VAL A 92 14.09 4.35 -5.11
C VAL A 92 14.70 3.08 -4.53
N HIS A 93 14.71 2.97 -3.22
CA HIS A 93 15.06 1.74 -2.53
C HIS A 93 14.24 1.55 -1.25
N SER A 94 14.10 0.30 -0.85
CA SER A 94 13.62 -0.08 0.48
C SER A 94 14.77 -0.51 1.36
N MET A 95 14.66 -0.24 2.65
CA MET A 95 15.39 -0.98 3.68
C MET A 95 14.40 -1.95 4.33
N ILE A 96 14.73 -3.23 4.37
CA ILE A 96 13.95 -4.29 5.03
C ILE A 96 14.93 -4.96 6.00
N GLU A 97 14.75 -4.70 7.30
CA GLU A 97 15.79 -4.93 8.32
C GLU A 97 17.11 -4.35 7.83
N ASP A 98 18.18 -5.13 7.75
CA ASP A 98 19.50 -4.70 7.31
C ASP A 98 19.72 -4.81 5.79
N GLN A 99 18.68 -5.20 5.03
CA GLN A 99 18.80 -5.42 3.60
C GLN A 99 18.29 -4.22 2.81
N ARG A 100 19.12 -3.72 1.90
CA ARG A 100 18.72 -2.75 0.90
C ARG A 100 18.21 -3.47 -0.35
N VAL A 101 17.02 -3.07 -0.81
CA VAL A 101 16.41 -3.54 -2.05
C VAL A 101 16.20 -2.34 -2.96
N ASP A 102 16.99 -2.24 -4.03
CA ASP A 102 16.81 -1.20 -5.04
C ASP A 102 15.62 -1.52 -5.95
N TRP A 103 14.84 -0.50 -6.27
CA TRP A 103 13.66 -0.64 -7.10
C TRP A 103 14.01 -0.51 -8.57
N LEU A 104 13.30 -1.33 -9.37
CA LEU A 104 13.28 -1.22 -10.83
C LEU A 104 11.82 -1.17 -11.26
N ASP A 105 11.49 -0.36 -12.25
CA ASP A 105 10.14 -0.26 -12.79
C ASP A 105 9.64 -1.64 -13.25
N GLY A 106 8.44 -1.99 -12.80
CA GLY A 106 7.83 -3.30 -13.04
C GLY A 106 8.34 -4.44 -12.15
N ALA A 107 9.33 -4.20 -11.28
CA ALA A 107 9.77 -5.21 -10.32
C ALA A 107 8.82 -5.28 -9.11
N ALA A 108 8.75 -6.46 -8.49
CA ALA A 108 7.99 -6.66 -7.27
C ALA A 108 8.90 -7.15 -6.15
N GLN A 109 8.59 -6.72 -4.92
CA GLN A 109 9.26 -7.19 -3.71
C GLN A 109 8.24 -7.65 -2.67
N ILE A 110 8.68 -8.48 -1.74
CA ILE A 110 7.92 -8.86 -0.56
C ILE A 110 8.55 -8.21 0.67
N THR A 111 7.72 -7.55 1.46
CA THR A 111 8.06 -7.17 2.83
C THR A 111 7.38 -8.18 3.76
N PRO A 112 8.15 -9.04 4.46
CA PRO A 112 7.57 -10.03 5.36
C PRO A 112 6.84 -9.37 6.53
N ALA A 113 5.88 -10.09 7.10
CA ALA A 113 5.17 -9.64 8.29
C ALA A 113 6.15 -9.35 9.43
N THR A 114 5.92 -8.28 10.16
CA THR A 114 6.68 -7.82 11.34
C THR A 114 8.10 -7.31 11.09
N GLU A 115 8.64 -7.45 9.89
CA GLU A 115 9.97 -6.93 9.55
C GLU A 115 9.96 -5.39 9.52
N LEU A 116 10.99 -4.78 10.10
CA LEU A 116 11.19 -3.34 10.06
C LEU A 116 11.51 -2.91 8.63
N HIS A 117 10.77 -1.94 8.11
CA HIS A 117 11.04 -1.46 6.76
C HIS A 117 10.77 0.02 6.59
N SER A 118 11.43 0.59 5.60
CA SER A 118 11.28 1.97 5.16
C SER A 118 11.52 2.08 3.66
N HIS A 119 11.04 3.16 3.06
CA HIS A 119 11.23 3.42 1.64
C HIS A 119 11.88 4.80 1.45
N HIS A 120 12.76 4.89 0.47
CA HIS A 120 13.58 6.08 0.24
C HIS A 120 13.60 6.42 -1.25
N ASN A 121 13.14 7.60 -1.62
CA ASN A 121 13.21 8.07 -3.00
C ASN A 121 14.43 9.00 -3.16
N ARG A 122 15.44 8.53 -3.85
CA ARG A 122 16.66 9.30 -4.22
C ARG A 122 16.69 9.63 -5.71
N GLY A 123 15.61 9.32 -6.42
CA GLY A 123 15.41 9.71 -7.81
C GLY A 123 14.98 11.16 -7.96
N GLY A 124 14.90 11.62 -9.20
CA GLY A 124 14.48 12.99 -9.54
C GLY A 124 12.98 13.18 -9.68
N GLU A 125 12.19 12.13 -9.60
CA GLU A 125 10.76 12.16 -9.82
C GLU A 125 9.98 11.50 -8.67
N ARG A 126 8.67 11.77 -8.62
CA ARG A 126 7.78 11.11 -7.67
C ARG A 126 7.72 9.61 -7.98
N MET A 127 7.92 8.78 -6.95
CA MET A 127 7.75 7.34 -7.06
C MET A 127 6.27 6.96 -6.92
N TYR A 128 5.91 5.84 -7.54
CA TYR A 128 4.60 5.20 -7.38
C TYR A 128 4.79 3.69 -7.19
N SER A 129 4.05 3.12 -6.28
CA SER A 129 3.94 1.68 -6.12
C SER A 129 2.51 1.24 -5.88
N LEU A 130 2.20 0.04 -6.38
CA LEU A 130 1.00 -0.69 -5.98
C LEU A 130 1.38 -1.65 -4.86
N VAL A 131 0.70 -1.54 -3.74
CA VAL A 131 0.94 -2.38 -2.56
C VAL A 131 -0.30 -3.23 -2.29
N VAL A 132 -0.10 -4.52 -2.15
CA VAL A 132 -1.13 -5.48 -1.76
C VAL A 132 -0.75 -6.07 -0.41
N GLN A 133 -1.67 -6.02 0.55
CA GLN A 133 -1.46 -6.50 1.92
C GLN A 133 -2.62 -7.40 2.35
N ASP A 134 -2.34 -8.37 3.21
CA ASP A 134 -3.34 -9.25 3.80
C ASP A 134 -3.98 -8.68 5.10
N GLU A 135 -3.93 -7.38 5.27
CA GLU A 135 -4.47 -6.67 6.45
C GLU A 135 -5.94 -6.96 6.71
N GLY A 136 -6.74 -7.23 5.68
CA GLY A 136 -8.13 -7.63 5.85
C GLY A 136 -8.27 -8.88 6.70
N LEU A 137 -7.37 -9.85 6.55
CA LEU A 137 -7.32 -11.05 7.38
C LEU A 137 -7.06 -10.68 8.85
N HIS A 138 -6.09 -9.82 9.12
CA HIS A 138 -5.74 -9.36 10.47
C HIS A 138 -6.88 -8.57 11.13
N PHE A 139 -7.63 -7.81 10.36
CA PHE A 139 -8.82 -7.13 10.85
C PHE A 139 -9.87 -8.13 11.37
N TYR A 140 -10.19 -9.16 10.60
CA TYR A 140 -11.19 -10.15 10.99
C TYR A 140 -10.72 -11.08 12.10
N THR A 141 -9.44 -11.39 12.17
CA THR A 141 -8.85 -12.18 13.26
C THR A 141 -8.59 -11.35 14.52
N ARG A 142 -8.82 -10.04 14.46
CA ARG A 142 -8.57 -9.08 15.55
C ARG A 142 -7.09 -9.04 15.98
N THR A 143 -6.22 -9.17 15.02
CA THR A 143 -4.77 -9.10 15.19
C THR A 143 -4.13 -7.97 14.35
N PRO A 144 -4.78 -6.80 14.14
CA PRO A 144 -4.11 -5.71 13.45
C PRO A 144 -2.90 -5.25 14.29
N GLY A 145 -1.84 -4.87 13.59
CA GLY A 145 -0.65 -4.36 14.26
C GLY A 145 0.12 -3.44 13.32
N PHE A 146 0.43 -2.26 13.84
CA PHE A 146 1.25 -1.28 13.16
C PHE A 146 2.02 -0.46 14.20
N SER A 147 3.30 -0.20 13.96
CA SER A 147 4.12 0.67 14.81
C SER A 147 5.17 1.43 13.99
N TRP A 148 5.34 2.69 14.34
CA TRP A 148 6.50 3.49 13.92
C TRP A 148 7.67 3.28 14.89
N THR A 149 8.89 3.39 14.38
CA THR A 149 10.13 3.42 15.19
C THR A 149 10.82 4.77 15.06
#